data_05b9b7e211d5fbdcf322c548a3815b09
#
_entry.id   05b9b7e211d5fbdcf322c548a3815b09
#
_cell.length_a   1.000
_cell.length_b   1.000
_cell.length_c   1.000
_cell.angle_alpha   90.00
_cell.angle_beta   90.00
_cell.angle_gamma   90.00
#
_symmetry.space_group_name_H-M   'P 1'
#
loop_
_entity.id
_entity.type
_entity.pdbx_description
1 polymer ?
#
loop_
_entity_poly.entity_id
_entity_poly.type
_entity_poly.pdbx_seq_one_letter_code
_entity_poly.pdbx_strand_id
1 'polypeptide(L)'
;MESLSSYARMFLGQMEKPDVDSIEGLSPAISIDQKTTSKNPRSTVGTVTEIYDYLRLMYARIGVPHCPVCGREIKQQTVDEIVDKVLELPERTKFQVLAPVVRGRKGEHQKEFEAARKSGFSRVRADGIAYDLNEKITLEKNKKHSIEIVVDRLVMKDGIKSRLTESIET
;
A
#
# COMPACT_ATOMS: atom_id res chain seq x y z
N MET A 1 -4.05 3.77 -47.05
CA MET A 1 -4.50 4.69 -45.97
C MET A 1 -5.85 4.32 -45.39
N GLU A 2 -6.70 3.63 -46.10
CA GLU A 2 -8.04 3.21 -45.61
C GLU A 2 -7.99 2.18 -44.45
N SER A 3 -6.88 1.46 -44.30
CA SER A 3 -6.68 0.47 -43.25
C SER A 3 -6.23 1.04 -41.90
N LEU A 4 -5.94 2.34 -41.82
CA LEU A 4 -5.53 3.00 -40.59
C LEU A 4 -6.73 3.47 -39.77
N SER A 5 -6.64 3.35 -38.44
CA SER A 5 -7.66 3.89 -37.54
C SER A 5 -7.84 5.40 -37.72
N SER A 6 -9.04 5.93 -37.44
CA SER A 6 -9.32 7.38 -37.53
C SER A 6 -8.36 8.21 -36.67
N TYR A 7 -7.87 7.65 -35.57
CA TYR A 7 -6.92 8.29 -34.66
C TYR A 7 -5.50 8.37 -35.28
N ALA A 8 -5.04 7.29 -35.92
CA ALA A 8 -3.75 7.29 -36.62
C ALA A 8 -3.72 8.27 -37.80
N ARG A 9 -4.84 8.42 -38.51
CA ARG A 9 -4.99 9.41 -39.61
C ARG A 9 -4.88 10.85 -39.13
N MET A 10 -5.34 11.16 -37.93
CA MET A 10 -5.26 12.50 -37.35
C MET A 10 -3.81 12.91 -36.98
N PHE A 11 -2.96 11.94 -36.64
CA PHE A 11 -1.55 12.17 -36.29
C PHE A 11 -0.61 12.25 -37.48
N LEU A 12 -0.90 11.54 -38.59
CA LEU A 12 -0.07 11.48 -39.79
C LEU A 12 -0.26 12.68 -40.72
N GLY A 13 -1.23 13.55 -40.41
CA GLY A 13 -1.59 14.65 -41.31
C GLY A 13 -2.18 14.16 -42.64
N GLN A 14 -2.65 15.05 -43.47
CA GLN A 14 -3.01 14.75 -44.84
C GLN A 14 -1.70 14.64 -45.65
N MET A 15 -1.24 13.41 -45.86
CA MET A 15 -0.25 13.19 -46.90
C MET A 15 -0.87 13.56 -48.23
N GLU A 16 -0.20 14.42 -48.98
CA GLU A 16 -0.59 14.73 -50.36
C GLU A 16 -0.66 13.43 -51.16
N LYS A 17 -1.75 13.26 -51.89
CA LYS A 17 -1.89 12.10 -52.79
C LYS A 17 -0.81 12.24 -53.88
N PRO A 18 -0.11 11.15 -54.21
CA PRO A 18 0.82 11.18 -55.33
C PRO A 18 0.05 11.52 -56.63
N ASP A 19 0.67 12.39 -57.42
CA ASP A 19 0.14 12.80 -58.74
C ASP A 19 0.42 11.69 -59.76
N VAL A 20 -0.49 10.68 -59.73
CA VAL A 20 -0.41 9.50 -60.63
C VAL A 20 -1.81 9.13 -61.11
N ASP A 21 -1.93 8.70 -62.36
CA ASP A 21 -3.19 8.33 -62.98
C ASP A 21 -3.72 6.98 -62.44
N SER A 22 -2.86 6.01 -62.24
CA SER A 22 -3.20 4.71 -61.63
C SER A 22 -2.02 4.06 -60.93
N ILE A 23 -2.31 3.22 -59.91
CA ILE A 23 -1.31 2.39 -59.20
C ILE A 23 -1.84 0.95 -59.22
N GLU A 24 -1.16 0.07 -59.97
CA GLU A 24 -1.54 -1.35 -60.13
C GLU A 24 -0.41 -2.25 -59.60
N GLY A 25 -0.78 -3.50 -59.23
CA GLY A 25 0.21 -4.52 -58.87
C GLY A 25 0.84 -4.35 -57.47
N LEU A 26 0.27 -3.53 -56.57
CA LEU A 26 0.75 -3.44 -55.22
C LEU A 26 0.50 -4.75 -54.45
N SER A 27 1.57 -5.33 -53.93
CA SER A 27 1.46 -6.42 -52.97
C SER A 27 0.82 -5.94 -51.67
N PRO A 28 0.10 -6.79 -50.93
CA PRO A 28 -0.40 -6.44 -49.63
C PRO A 28 0.73 -5.96 -48.72
N ALA A 29 0.66 -4.72 -48.24
CA ALA A 29 1.64 -4.18 -47.32
C ALA A 29 1.17 -4.38 -45.88
N ILE A 30 2.01 -5.00 -45.05
CA ILE A 30 1.83 -5.12 -43.63
C ILE A 30 2.75 -4.12 -42.96
N SER A 31 2.19 -3.12 -42.31
CA SER A 31 2.97 -2.19 -41.45
C SER A 31 3.00 -2.75 -40.04
N ILE A 32 4.20 -3.02 -39.57
CA ILE A 32 4.44 -3.39 -38.16
C ILE A 32 5.11 -2.20 -37.50
N ASP A 33 4.33 -1.43 -36.75
CA ASP A 33 4.87 -0.34 -35.96
C ASP A 33 5.38 -0.87 -34.64
N GLN A 34 6.62 -0.54 -34.32
CA GLN A 34 7.16 -0.74 -32.99
C GLN A 34 6.39 0.18 -32.04
N LYS A 35 5.76 -0.40 -31.02
CA LYS A 35 5.03 0.36 -30.00
C LYS A 35 6.05 1.29 -29.32
N THR A 36 6.04 2.58 -29.68
CA THR A 36 6.87 3.58 -29.00
C THR A 36 6.52 3.59 -27.52
N THR A 37 7.55 3.65 -26.68
CA THR A 37 7.40 3.72 -25.23
C THR A 37 6.36 4.75 -24.86
N SER A 38 5.28 4.31 -24.23
CA SER A 38 4.25 5.20 -23.72
C SER A 38 4.91 6.21 -22.78
N LYS A 39 4.57 7.49 -22.93
CA LYS A 39 5.00 8.56 -22.01
C LYS A 39 4.46 8.37 -20.57
N ASN A 40 3.71 7.32 -20.33
CA ASN A 40 3.19 6.97 -19.02
C ASN A 40 4.30 6.29 -18.20
N PRO A 41 4.79 6.90 -17.10
CA PRO A 41 5.88 6.35 -16.29
C PRO A 41 5.55 5.00 -15.62
N ARG A 42 4.28 4.58 -15.65
CA ARG A 42 3.84 3.26 -15.18
C ARG A 42 3.87 2.18 -16.26
N SER A 43 4.06 2.54 -17.53
CA SER A 43 4.10 1.61 -18.64
C SER A 43 5.53 1.17 -18.90
N THR A 44 5.97 0.15 -18.19
CA THR A 44 7.23 -0.54 -18.43
C THR A 44 7.02 -1.75 -19.35
N VAL A 45 8.10 -2.26 -19.95
CA VAL A 45 8.05 -3.51 -20.73
C VAL A 45 7.43 -4.63 -19.92
N GLY A 46 7.77 -4.75 -18.64
CA GLY A 46 7.23 -5.76 -17.74
C GLY A 46 5.71 -5.75 -17.59
N THR A 47 5.08 -4.56 -17.61
CA THR A 47 3.60 -4.45 -17.52
C THR A 47 2.92 -4.68 -18.86
N VAL A 48 3.56 -4.28 -19.98
CA VAL A 48 3.01 -4.46 -21.33
C VAL A 48 3.07 -5.93 -21.79
N THR A 49 4.09 -6.66 -21.35
CA THR A 49 4.29 -8.07 -21.70
C THR A 49 3.71 -9.06 -20.68
N GLU A 50 3.01 -8.56 -19.66
CA GLU A 50 2.47 -9.37 -18.55
C GLU A 50 3.53 -10.08 -17.68
N ILE A 51 4.82 -9.93 -17.99
CA ILE A 51 5.93 -10.50 -17.20
C ILE A 51 5.85 -10.06 -15.74
N TYR A 52 5.41 -8.83 -15.49
CA TYR A 52 5.25 -8.30 -14.14
C TYR A 52 4.23 -9.11 -13.32
N ASP A 53 3.15 -9.58 -13.92
CA ASP A 53 2.13 -10.36 -13.22
C ASP A 53 2.65 -11.75 -12.83
N TYR A 54 3.42 -12.38 -13.71
CA TYR A 54 4.13 -13.64 -13.38
C TYR A 54 5.16 -13.44 -12.27
N LEU A 55 5.96 -12.37 -12.33
CA LEU A 55 6.93 -12.05 -11.27
C LEU A 55 6.22 -11.77 -9.94
N ARG A 56 5.12 -11.02 -9.96
CA ARG A 56 4.31 -10.79 -8.75
C ARG A 56 3.85 -12.09 -8.11
N LEU A 57 3.30 -12.99 -8.93
CA LEU A 57 2.83 -14.28 -8.45
C LEU A 57 3.98 -15.12 -7.89
N MET A 58 5.10 -15.17 -8.61
CA MET A 58 6.30 -15.90 -8.19
C MET A 58 6.81 -15.37 -6.84
N TYR A 59 7.05 -14.06 -6.71
CA TYR A 59 7.54 -13.48 -5.47
C TYR A 59 6.52 -13.57 -4.32
N ALA A 60 5.21 -13.53 -4.60
CA ALA A 60 4.19 -13.75 -3.59
C ALA A 60 4.19 -15.17 -3.03
N ARG A 61 4.61 -16.17 -3.83
CA ARG A 61 4.60 -17.59 -3.45
C ARG A 61 5.91 -18.07 -2.83
N ILE A 62 7.03 -17.64 -3.35
CA ILE A 62 8.36 -18.14 -2.96
C ILE A 62 9.31 -17.04 -2.50
N GLY A 63 8.92 -15.77 -2.63
CA GLY A 63 9.75 -14.64 -2.22
C GLY A 63 9.88 -14.55 -0.71
N VAL A 64 11.09 -14.29 -0.24
CA VAL A 64 11.37 -13.98 1.15
C VAL A 64 11.47 -12.46 1.30
N PRO A 65 10.50 -11.80 1.95
CA PRO A 65 10.52 -10.35 2.10
C PRO A 65 11.61 -9.92 3.07
N HIS A 66 12.31 -8.85 2.73
CA HIS A 66 13.31 -8.23 3.58
C HIS A 66 13.00 -6.75 3.81
N CYS A 67 13.35 -6.23 4.97
CA CYS A 67 13.21 -4.83 5.29
C CYS A 67 14.11 -3.98 4.37
N PRO A 68 13.59 -2.98 3.62
CA PRO A 68 14.40 -2.17 2.72
C PRO A 68 15.39 -1.25 3.44
N VAL A 69 15.23 -1.03 4.75
CA VAL A 69 16.10 -0.16 5.55
C VAL A 69 17.24 -0.95 6.19
N CYS A 70 16.95 -2.08 6.82
CA CYS A 70 17.95 -2.84 7.60
C CYS A 70 18.29 -4.22 7.02
N GLY A 71 17.67 -4.63 5.91
CA GLY A 71 17.92 -5.91 5.25
C GLY A 71 17.44 -7.16 6.00
N ARG A 72 16.83 -7.01 7.18
CA ARG A 72 16.33 -8.17 7.94
C ARG A 72 15.20 -8.85 7.22
N GLU A 73 15.18 -10.16 7.28
CA GLU A 73 14.07 -10.98 6.81
C GLU A 73 12.81 -10.68 7.61
N ILE A 74 11.69 -10.52 6.90
CA ILE A 74 10.37 -10.28 7.49
C ILE A 74 9.62 -11.61 7.46
N LYS A 75 9.40 -12.20 8.63
CA LYS A 75 8.60 -13.42 8.82
C LYS A 75 7.27 -13.08 9.47
N GLN A 76 6.27 -13.87 9.16
CA GLN A 76 5.04 -13.85 9.94
C GLN A 76 5.39 -14.34 11.35
N GLN A 77 5.14 -13.50 12.33
CA GLN A 77 5.37 -13.83 13.73
C GLN A 77 4.08 -14.34 14.36
N THR A 78 4.19 -15.37 15.17
CA THR A 78 3.10 -15.82 16.02
C THR A 78 2.94 -14.88 17.23
N VAL A 79 1.77 -14.91 17.86
CA VAL A 79 1.54 -14.14 19.09
C VAL A 79 2.57 -14.49 20.16
N ASP A 80 2.89 -15.77 20.31
CA ASP A 80 3.90 -16.23 21.26
C ASP A 80 5.28 -15.65 21.00
N GLU A 81 5.72 -15.62 19.73
CA GLU A 81 7.01 -15.02 19.35
C GLU A 81 7.07 -13.51 19.64
N ILE A 82 5.94 -12.81 19.45
CA ILE A 82 5.83 -11.38 19.79
C ILE A 82 5.91 -11.18 21.30
N VAL A 83 5.15 -11.98 22.07
CA VAL A 83 5.15 -11.97 23.53
C VAL A 83 6.55 -12.23 24.07
N ASP A 84 7.22 -13.28 23.61
CA ASP A 84 8.56 -13.65 24.09
C ASP A 84 9.58 -12.55 23.82
N LYS A 85 9.51 -11.88 22.65
CA LYS A 85 10.36 -10.71 22.37
C LYS A 85 10.07 -9.52 23.25
N VAL A 86 8.82 -9.26 23.59
CA VAL A 86 8.46 -8.18 24.52
C VAL A 86 8.94 -8.49 25.91
N LEU A 87 8.94 -9.76 26.32
CA LEU A 87 9.41 -10.20 27.64
C LEU A 87 10.95 -10.03 27.81
N GLU A 88 11.72 -9.85 26.72
CA GLU A 88 13.14 -9.51 26.76
C GLU A 88 13.41 -8.06 27.26
N LEU A 89 12.39 -7.22 27.35
CA LEU A 89 12.54 -5.85 27.83
C LEU A 89 12.95 -5.83 29.30
N PRO A 90 13.80 -4.85 29.71
CA PRO A 90 14.22 -4.72 31.11
C PRO A 90 13.02 -4.58 32.06
N GLU A 91 13.17 -5.12 33.28
CA GLU A 91 12.18 -4.90 34.34
C GLU A 91 11.84 -3.42 34.52
N ARG A 92 10.59 -3.15 34.92
CA ARG A 92 10.03 -1.80 35.12
C ARG A 92 9.93 -0.95 33.85
N THR A 93 10.26 -1.48 32.68
CA THR A 93 10.02 -0.78 31.42
C THR A 93 8.53 -0.54 31.24
N LYS A 94 8.13 0.71 31.02
CA LYS A 94 6.75 1.09 30.69
C LYS A 94 6.57 1.06 29.18
N PHE A 95 5.57 0.34 28.71
CA PHE A 95 5.26 0.25 27.28
C PHE A 95 3.74 0.21 27.03
N GLN A 96 3.36 0.36 25.78
CA GLN A 96 1.97 0.36 25.36
C GLN A 96 1.80 -0.64 24.22
N VAL A 97 0.69 -1.38 24.24
CA VAL A 97 0.22 -2.18 23.11
C VAL A 97 -0.70 -1.27 22.29
N LEU A 98 -0.38 -1.11 21.01
CA LEU A 98 -1.05 -0.20 20.11
C LEU A 98 -1.57 -0.96 18.89
N ALA A 99 -2.85 -0.76 18.57
CA ALA A 99 -3.49 -1.30 17.36
C ALA A 99 -3.63 -0.19 16.31
N PRO A 100 -2.89 -0.21 15.19
CA PRO A 100 -2.99 0.79 14.16
C PRO A 100 -4.28 0.61 13.34
N VAL A 101 -5.18 1.61 13.37
CA VAL A 101 -6.44 1.62 12.62
C VAL A 101 -6.40 2.53 11.40
N VAL A 102 -5.59 3.59 11.44
CA VAL A 102 -5.38 4.49 10.29
C VAL A 102 -3.88 4.71 10.08
N ARG A 103 -3.41 4.52 8.85
CA ARG A 103 -1.99 4.76 8.48
C ARG A 103 -1.93 5.75 7.32
N GLY A 104 -1.51 6.99 7.62
CA GLY A 104 -1.23 8.04 6.64
C GLY A 104 -2.39 8.40 5.71
N ARG A 105 -3.64 8.33 6.18
CA ARG A 105 -4.84 8.67 5.41
C ARG A 105 -5.36 10.05 5.79
N LYS A 106 -5.86 10.79 4.79
CA LYS A 106 -6.53 12.08 5.01
C LYS A 106 -7.94 11.87 5.57
N GLY A 107 -8.38 12.77 6.44
CA GLY A 107 -9.72 12.77 6.99
C GLY A 107 -9.76 13.13 8.47
N GLU A 108 -10.95 13.40 8.98
CA GLU A 108 -11.19 13.68 10.41
C GLU A 108 -11.33 12.41 11.26
N HIS A 109 -11.54 11.26 10.61
CA HIS A 109 -11.59 9.92 11.21
C HIS A 109 -12.54 9.75 12.40
N GLN A 110 -13.66 10.50 12.41
CA GLN A 110 -14.65 10.43 13.51
C GLN A 110 -15.28 9.05 13.66
N LYS A 111 -15.48 8.32 12.53
CA LYS A 111 -16.05 6.98 12.55
C LYS A 111 -15.14 5.99 13.26
N GLU A 112 -13.85 6.10 13.06
CA GLU A 112 -12.84 5.28 13.70
C GLU A 112 -12.79 5.53 15.21
N PHE A 113 -12.89 6.79 15.64
CA PHE A 113 -12.98 7.14 17.07
C PHE A 113 -14.27 6.61 17.72
N GLU A 114 -15.40 6.74 17.03
CA GLU A 114 -16.66 6.18 17.51
C GLU A 114 -16.64 4.65 17.61
N ALA A 115 -16.04 3.98 16.61
CA ALA A 115 -15.89 2.53 16.62
C ALA A 115 -15.02 2.08 17.80
N ALA A 116 -13.87 2.74 18.02
CA ALA A 116 -13.00 2.44 19.15
C ALA A 116 -13.71 2.65 20.49
N ARG A 117 -14.49 3.73 20.63
CA ARG A 117 -15.29 4.00 21.84
C ARG A 117 -16.37 2.92 22.08
N LYS A 118 -17.08 2.50 21.03
CA LYS A 118 -18.08 1.43 21.10
C LYS A 118 -17.47 0.08 21.49
N SER A 119 -16.24 -0.16 21.08
CA SER A 119 -15.48 -1.36 21.45
C SER A 119 -14.89 -1.30 22.87
N GLY A 120 -15.16 -0.23 23.63
CA GLY A 120 -14.76 -0.10 25.03
C GLY A 120 -13.37 0.46 25.28
N PHE A 121 -12.66 0.91 24.24
CA PHE A 121 -11.37 1.56 24.41
C PHE A 121 -11.56 3.01 24.90
N SER A 122 -10.64 3.45 25.76
CA SER A 122 -10.70 4.79 26.36
C SER A 122 -9.71 5.78 25.73
N ARG A 123 -8.68 5.30 25.04
CA ARG A 123 -7.60 6.14 24.54
C ARG A 123 -7.14 5.74 23.14
N VAL A 124 -6.76 6.78 22.39
CA VAL A 124 -6.11 6.65 21.08
C VAL A 124 -4.85 7.50 21.03
N ARG A 125 -3.96 7.16 20.15
CA ARG A 125 -2.81 7.98 19.79
C ARG A 125 -2.97 8.41 18.34
N ALA A 126 -3.14 9.71 18.09
CA ALA A 126 -3.21 10.28 16.77
C ALA A 126 -1.96 11.12 16.51
N ASP A 127 -1.24 10.82 15.45
CA ASP A 127 0.02 11.48 15.06
C ASP A 127 1.05 11.56 16.20
N GLY A 128 1.10 10.51 17.02
CA GLY A 128 1.99 10.42 18.17
C GLY A 128 1.48 11.07 19.47
N ILE A 129 0.35 11.78 19.43
CA ILE A 129 -0.25 12.45 20.59
C ILE A 129 -1.38 11.57 21.15
N ALA A 130 -1.38 11.34 22.46
CA ALA A 130 -2.42 10.59 23.13
C ALA A 130 -3.65 11.45 23.40
N TYR A 131 -4.83 10.94 23.07
CA TYR A 131 -6.13 11.56 23.31
C TYR A 131 -7.03 10.62 24.12
N ASP A 132 -7.88 11.19 24.94
CA ASP A 132 -8.98 10.46 25.58
C ASP A 132 -10.18 10.39 24.63
N LEU A 133 -10.73 9.20 24.41
CA LEU A 133 -11.87 9.03 23.51
C LEU A 133 -13.18 9.66 24.07
N ASN A 134 -13.23 9.99 25.37
CA ASN A 134 -14.37 10.72 25.94
C ASN A 134 -14.37 12.21 25.58
N GLU A 135 -13.21 12.73 25.14
CA GLU A 135 -13.08 14.09 24.68
C GLU A 135 -13.38 14.21 23.18
N LYS A 136 -13.70 15.42 22.72
CA LYS A 136 -13.89 15.70 21.31
C LYS A 136 -12.54 15.82 20.61
N ILE A 137 -12.20 14.83 19.81
CA ILE A 137 -10.97 14.82 19.02
C ILE A 137 -11.28 15.43 17.66
N THR A 138 -10.56 16.48 17.29
CA THR A 138 -10.71 17.17 16.00
C THR A 138 -9.39 17.10 15.24
N LEU A 139 -9.39 16.42 14.09
CA LEU A 139 -8.25 16.32 13.20
C LEU A 139 -8.50 17.13 11.92
N GLU A 140 -7.42 17.57 11.28
CA GLU A 140 -7.50 18.36 10.05
C GLU A 140 -7.84 17.48 8.85
N LYS A 141 -9.00 17.72 8.21
CA LYS A 141 -9.52 16.93 7.08
C LYS A 141 -8.53 16.75 5.93
N ASN A 142 -7.69 17.74 5.67
CA ASN A 142 -6.78 17.75 4.50
C ASN A 142 -5.40 17.19 4.80
N LYS A 143 -5.07 16.92 6.06
CA LYS A 143 -3.80 16.31 6.48
C LYS A 143 -3.90 14.79 6.52
N LYS A 144 -2.76 14.13 6.35
CA LYS A 144 -2.63 12.69 6.55
C LYS A 144 -2.41 12.42 8.04
N HIS A 145 -3.23 11.53 8.59
CA HIS A 145 -3.17 11.15 9.99
C HIS A 145 -2.84 9.66 10.13
N SER A 146 -2.18 9.32 11.22
CA SER A 146 -1.96 7.95 11.66
C SER A 146 -2.57 7.80 13.05
N ILE A 147 -3.51 6.86 13.18
CA ILE A 147 -4.28 6.66 14.42
C ILE A 147 -4.08 5.23 14.90
N GLU A 148 -3.76 5.11 16.17
CA GLU A 148 -3.54 3.85 16.87
C GLU A 148 -4.41 3.82 18.12
N ILE A 149 -5.14 2.72 18.32
CA ILE A 149 -5.87 2.50 19.57
C ILE A 149 -4.88 2.04 20.64
N VAL A 150 -4.94 2.63 21.81
CA VAL A 150 -4.18 2.15 22.99
C VAL A 150 -4.93 0.98 23.60
N VAL A 151 -4.51 -0.24 23.26
CA VAL A 151 -5.12 -1.47 23.74
C VAL A 151 -4.82 -1.65 25.24
N ASP A 152 -3.54 -1.57 25.60
CA ASP A 152 -3.13 -1.66 27.01
C ASP A 152 -1.88 -0.83 27.32
N ARG A 153 -1.67 -0.53 28.59
CA ARG A 153 -0.51 0.18 29.13
C ARG A 153 0.10 -0.68 30.23
N LEU A 154 1.24 -1.23 29.94
CA LEU A 154 1.86 -2.26 30.75
C LEU A 154 3.21 -1.78 31.32
N VAL A 155 3.59 -2.41 32.42
CA VAL A 155 4.92 -2.25 33.01
C VAL A 155 5.54 -3.63 33.09
N MET A 156 6.74 -3.79 32.59
CA MET A 156 7.44 -5.07 32.63
C MET A 156 7.64 -5.52 34.09
N LYS A 157 7.09 -6.69 34.42
CA LYS A 157 7.20 -7.33 35.72
C LYS A 157 6.94 -8.82 35.57
N ASP A 158 7.32 -9.60 36.58
CA ASP A 158 6.99 -11.02 36.64
C ASP A 158 5.49 -11.28 36.51
N GLY A 159 5.14 -12.34 35.79
CA GLY A 159 3.75 -12.76 35.62
C GLY A 159 2.92 -11.95 34.63
N ILE A 160 3.51 -11.02 33.86
CA ILE A 160 2.78 -10.20 32.87
C ILE A 160 2.36 -10.96 31.61
N LYS A 161 2.94 -12.15 31.37
CA LYS A 161 2.81 -12.89 30.10
C LYS A 161 1.35 -13.07 29.67
N SER A 162 0.47 -13.55 30.55
CA SER A 162 -0.94 -13.81 30.22
C SER A 162 -1.67 -12.53 29.76
N ARG A 163 -1.52 -11.43 30.51
CA ARG A 163 -2.14 -10.15 30.17
C ARG A 163 -1.58 -9.56 28.88
N LEU A 164 -0.28 -9.73 28.64
CA LEU A 164 0.37 -9.26 27.40
C LEU A 164 -0.17 -10.06 26.20
N THR A 165 -0.29 -11.38 26.32
CA THR A 165 -0.86 -12.22 25.26
C THR A 165 -2.28 -11.77 24.92
N GLU A 166 -3.17 -11.62 25.91
CA GLU A 166 -4.53 -11.15 25.73
C GLU A 166 -4.58 -9.77 25.04
N SER A 167 -3.69 -8.85 25.43
CA SER A 167 -3.63 -7.53 24.82
C SER A 167 -3.13 -7.54 23.37
N ILE A 168 -2.32 -8.52 22.96
CA ILE A 168 -1.81 -8.66 21.59
C ILE A 168 -2.84 -9.35 20.69
N GLU A 169 -3.66 -10.24 21.24
CA GLU A 169 -4.73 -10.94 20.52
C GLU A 169 -5.95 -10.06 20.24
N THR A 170 -6.13 -8.96 20.99
CA THR A 170 -7.22 -7.99 20.81
C THR A 170 -7.03 -7.10 19.58
#